data_97cd2d1e0cc93db71c204218a47c23dd
#
_entry.id   97cd2d1e0cc93db71c204218a47c23dd
#
_cell.length_a   1.000
_cell.length_b   1.000
_cell.length_c   1.000
_cell.angle_alpha   90.00
_cell.angle_beta   90.00
_cell.angle_gamma   90.00
#
_symmetry.space_group_name_H-M   'P 1'
#
loop_
_entity.id
_entity.type
_entity.pdbx_description
1 polymer ?
#
loop_
_entity_poly.entity_id
_entity_poly.type
_entity_poly.pdbx_seq_one_letter_code
_entity_poly.pdbx_strand_id
1 'polypeptide(L)'
;VEHGRHVGVGVWNATVEKLEAPILPHMGWNNVTAGSGSSLFRGVENESFYFVHSYAVKKKVGAVATMAHHGEDFLAAVEDGVIAATQFHPEKSGDAGLHLIKNWVDGL
;
A
#
# COMPACT_ATOMS: atom_id res chain seq x y z
N VAL A 1 -3.33 -10.21 3.46
CA VAL A 1 -3.44 -11.59 3.02
C VAL A 1 -3.65 -11.65 1.54
N GLU A 2 -3.03 -12.62 0.91
CA GLU A 2 -3.12 -12.80 -0.51
C GLU A 2 -4.22 -13.79 -0.92
N HIS A 3 -4.12 -14.34 -2.11
CA HIS A 3 -5.04 -15.34 -2.63
C HIS A 3 -6.48 -14.87 -2.63
N GLY A 4 -6.70 -13.61 -3.00
CA GLY A 4 -8.03 -13.06 -3.10
C GLY A 4 -8.67 -12.64 -1.79
N ARG A 5 -7.93 -12.73 -0.70
CA ARG A 5 -8.45 -12.23 0.58
C ARG A 5 -8.55 -10.72 0.51
N HIS A 6 -9.46 -10.16 1.31
CA HIS A 6 -9.88 -8.78 1.13
C HIS A 6 -9.83 -7.96 2.41
N VAL A 7 -8.82 -8.20 3.26
CA VAL A 7 -8.69 -7.43 4.49
C VAL A 7 -8.64 -5.95 4.14
N GLY A 8 -9.62 -5.20 4.60
CA GLY A 8 -9.77 -3.78 4.29
C GLY A 8 -10.39 -3.48 2.94
N VAL A 9 -10.37 -4.42 1.98
CA VAL A 9 -10.87 -4.17 0.62
C VAL A 9 -12.39 -4.00 0.60
N GLY A 10 -13.11 -4.73 1.44
CA GLY A 10 -14.57 -4.62 1.50
C GLY A 10 -15.05 -3.21 1.81
N VAL A 11 -14.24 -2.40 2.47
CA VAL A 11 -14.58 -1.01 2.77
C VAL A 11 -14.61 -0.17 1.50
N TRP A 12 -13.79 -0.51 0.51
CA TRP A 12 -13.63 0.30 -0.70
C TRP A 12 -14.19 -0.35 -1.96
N ASN A 13 -14.92 -1.44 -1.83
CA ASN A 13 -15.53 -2.10 -2.99
C ASN A 13 -14.53 -2.28 -4.13
N ALA A 14 -13.45 -3.00 -3.85
CA ALA A 14 -12.39 -3.24 -4.82
C ALA A 14 -12.13 -4.74 -4.99
N THR A 15 -11.47 -5.11 -6.07
CA THR A 15 -11.15 -6.49 -6.39
C THR A 15 -9.64 -6.68 -6.34
N VAL A 16 -9.21 -7.77 -5.69
CA VAL A 16 -7.81 -8.17 -5.64
C VAL A 16 -7.54 -9.10 -6.82
N GLU A 17 -6.54 -8.76 -7.63
CA GLU A 17 -6.18 -9.50 -8.84
C GLU A 17 -4.71 -9.87 -8.83
N LYS A 18 -4.35 -10.93 -9.56
CA LYS A 18 -2.96 -11.31 -9.70
C LYS A 18 -2.22 -10.28 -10.56
N LEU A 19 -1.01 -9.90 -10.11
CA LEU A 19 -0.16 -8.98 -10.86
C LEU A 19 0.33 -9.63 -12.15
N GLU A 20 0.37 -8.84 -13.22
CA GLU A 20 0.99 -9.23 -14.48
C GLU A 20 2.42 -8.69 -14.50
N ALA A 21 3.35 -9.53 -14.08
CA ALA A 21 4.75 -9.16 -13.99
C ALA A 21 5.60 -10.38 -14.35
N PRO A 22 6.82 -10.13 -14.90
CA PRO A 22 7.68 -11.25 -15.31
C PRO A 22 8.18 -12.06 -14.13
N ILE A 23 8.27 -11.47 -12.94
CA ILE A 23 8.73 -12.16 -11.74
C ILE A 23 7.70 -11.98 -10.63
N LEU A 24 7.21 -13.08 -10.07
CA LEU A 24 6.29 -13.08 -8.93
C LEU A 24 6.78 -14.11 -7.91
N PRO A 25 6.53 -13.88 -6.61
CA PRO A 25 5.86 -12.71 -6.04
C PRO A 25 6.70 -11.45 -6.15
N HIS A 26 6.05 -10.29 -6.02
CA HIS A 26 6.75 -9.02 -5.80
C HIS A 26 7.36 -9.09 -4.41
N MET A 27 8.67 -9.21 -4.33
CA MET A 27 9.36 -9.40 -3.06
C MET A 27 10.53 -8.47 -2.97
N GLY A 28 10.60 -7.70 -1.89
CA GLY A 28 11.69 -6.79 -1.63
C GLY A 28 11.22 -5.36 -1.43
N TRP A 29 12.20 -4.45 -1.44
CA TRP A 29 11.96 -3.03 -1.21
C TRP A 29 11.56 -2.34 -2.51
N ASN A 30 10.55 -1.50 -2.43
CA ASN A 30 10.09 -0.72 -3.58
C ASN A 30 9.60 0.64 -3.12
N ASN A 31 9.72 1.61 -4.02
CA ASN A 31 9.22 2.96 -3.77
C ASN A 31 7.74 3.03 -4.08
N VAL A 32 7.09 4.07 -3.55
CA VAL A 32 5.69 4.33 -3.78
C VAL A 32 5.51 5.76 -4.28
N THR A 33 4.39 6.02 -4.95
CA THR A 33 3.98 7.37 -5.32
C THR A 33 2.83 7.75 -4.40
N ALA A 34 3.15 8.54 -3.37
CA ALA A 34 2.17 8.93 -2.38
C ALA A 34 1.03 9.72 -3.00
N GLY A 35 -0.19 9.39 -2.60
CA GLY A 35 -1.36 10.09 -3.07
C GLY A 35 -1.36 11.54 -2.60
N SER A 36 -1.95 12.42 -3.41
CA SER A 36 -2.06 13.83 -3.08
C SER A 36 -2.84 14.00 -1.77
N GLY A 37 -2.26 14.73 -0.83
CA GLY A 37 -2.89 14.95 0.46
C GLY A 37 -2.71 13.83 1.46
N SER A 38 -1.82 12.87 1.19
CA SER A 38 -1.56 11.76 2.11
C SER A 38 -1.01 12.27 3.44
N SER A 39 -1.67 11.91 4.55
CA SER A 39 -1.13 12.13 5.87
C SER A 39 -0.35 10.91 6.35
N LEU A 40 -0.69 9.72 5.84
CA LEU A 40 -0.01 8.48 6.18
C LEU A 40 1.46 8.50 5.77
N PHE A 41 1.76 9.04 4.60
CA PHE A 41 3.13 9.07 4.06
C PHE A 41 3.88 10.37 4.36
N ARG A 42 3.35 11.22 5.23
CA ARG A 42 4.00 12.49 5.55
C ARG A 42 5.41 12.26 6.11
N GLY A 43 6.41 12.82 5.44
CA GLY A 43 7.81 12.69 5.83
C GLY A 43 8.50 11.44 5.31
N VAL A 44 7.75 10.50 4.70
CA VAL A 44 8.34 9.26 4.17
C VAL A 44 7.93 9.00 2.72
N GLU A 45 7.54 10.05 2.00
CA GLU A 45 7.06 9.93 0.61
C GLU A 45 8.10 9.36 -0.33
N ASN A 46 9.38 9.58 -0.04
CA ASN A 46 10.47 9.15 -0.91
C ASN A 46 11.19 7.90 -0.38
N GLU A 47 10.63 7.25 0.63
CA GLU A 47 11.25 6.07 1.22
C GLU A 47 10.77 4.80 0.52
N SER A 48 11.48 3.71 0.75
CA SER A 48 11.11 2.39 0.23
C SER A 48 10.42 1.59 1.30
N PHE A 49 9.51 0.72 0.88
CA PHE A 49 8.74 -0.14 1.77
C PHE A 49 8.86 -1.58 1.30
N TYR A 50 8.70 -2.52 2.22
CA TYR A 50 8.92 -3.94 1.95
C TYR A 50 7.63 -4.61 1.50
N PHE A 51 7.67 -5.22 0.30
CA PHE A 51 6.54 -5.91 -0.31
C PHE A 51 6.79 -7.41 -0.41
N VAL A 52 5.77 -8.21 -0.14
CA VAL A 52 5.76 -9.64 -0.45
C VAL A 52 4.34 -9.99 -0.85
N HIS A 53 4.07 -10.03 -2.16
CA HIS A 53 2.72 -10.32 -2.64
C HIS A 53 2.74 -10.72 -4.12
N SER A 54 1.69 -11.40 -4.55
CA SER A 54 1.45 -11.70 -5.97
C SER A 54 0.11 -11.11 -6.44
N TYR A 55 -0.75 -10.72 -5.51
CA TYR A 55 -2.06 -10.17 -5.80
C TYR A 55 -2.16 -8.76 -5.25
N ALA A 56 -2.92 -7.91 -5.93
CA ALA A 56 -3.10 -6.53 -5.51
C ALA A 56 -4.36 -5.93 -6.11
N VAL A 57 -4.78 -4.79 -5.56
CA VAL A 57 -5.82 -3.98 -6.16
C VAL A 57 -5.15 -3.10 -7.22
N LYS A 58 -5.67 -3.11 -8.44
CA LYS A 58 -5.05 -2.39 -9.57
C LYS A 58 -5.69 -1.03 -9.82
N LYS A 59 -6.78 -0.72 -9.15
CA LYS A 59 -7.50 0.54 -9.30
C LYS A 59 -7.30 1.41 -8.08
N LYS A 60 -7.32 2.72 -8.28
CA LYS A 60 -7.32 3.66 -7.17
C LYS A 60 -8.68 3.63 -6.49
N VAL A 61 -8.69 3.46 -5.18
CA VAL A 61 -9.91 3.47 -4.37
C VAL A 61 -9.66 4.32 -3.13
N GLY A 62 -10.75 4.71 -2.45
CA GLY A 62 -10.67 5.51 -1.24
C GLY A 62 -10.39 6.98 -1.53
N ALA A 63 -10.23 7.78 -0.48
CA ALA A 63 -10.02 9.22 -0.60
C ALA A 63 -8.61 9.56 -1.08
N VAL A 64 -7.60 8.83 -0.57
CA VAL A 64 -6.20 9.03 -0.97
C VAL A 64 -5.61 7.68 -1.35
N ALA A 65 -5.16 7.55 -2.58
CA ALA A 65 -4.59 6.31 -3.09
C ALA A 65 -3.11 6.50 -3.39
N THR A 66 -2.27 5.62 -2.83
CA THR A 66 -0.83 5.60 -3.07
C THR A 66 -0.52 4.39 -3.93
N MET A 67 0.19 4.59 -5.02
CA MET A 67 0.46 3.56 -6.02
C MET A 67 1.92 3.14 -6.01
N ALA A 68 2.18 1.94 -6.49
CA ALA A 68 3.51 1.42 -6.74
C ALA A 68 3.51 0.66 -8.06
N HIS A 69 4.68 0.26 -8.53
CA HIS A 69 4.83 -0.42 -9.82
C HIS A 69 5.67 -1.68 -9.68
N HIS A 70 5.15 -2.79 -10.21
CA HIS A 70 5.91 -4.03 -10.35
C HIS A 70 5.31 -4.78 -11.56
N GLY A 71 5.87 -4.56 -12.73
CA GLY A 71 5.31 -5.05 -13.97
C GLY A 71 4.11 -4.22 -14.43
N GLU A 72 3.28 -3.81 -13.52
CA GLU A 72 2.16 -2.90 -13.74
C GLU A 72 1.92 -2.10 -12.47
N ASP A 73 1.15 -1.03 -12.59
CA ASP A 73 0.80 -0.21 -11.43
C ASP A 73 -0.23 -0.93 -10.56
N PHE A 74 -0.08 -0.78 -9.25
CA PHE A 74 -1.04 -1.35 -8.32
C PHE A 74 -1.17 -0.44 -7.11
N LEU A 75 -2.25 -0.64 -6.34
CA LEU A 75 -2.52 0.13 -5.15
C LEU A 75 -1.61 -0.34 -4.02
N ALA A 76 -0.71 0.53 -3.56
CA ALA A 76 0.20 0.23 -2.47
C ALA A 76 -0.42 0.54 -1.12
N ALA A 77 -1.23 1.59 -1.05
CA ALA A 77 -1.91 1.99 0.18
C ALA A 77 -3.13 2.83 -0.14
N VAL A 78 -4.07 2.86 0.78
CA VAL A 78 -5.27 3.69 0.66
C VAL A 78 -5.56 4.30 2.03
N GLU A 79 -6.03 5.56 1.99
CA GLU A 79 -6.45 6.30 3.18
C GLU A 79 -7.86 6.83 2.97
N ASP A 80 -8.69 6.68 3.98
CA ASP A 80 -10.07 7.17 3.92
C ASP A 80 -10.47 7.56 5.34
N GLY A 81 -10.24 8.83 5.68
CA GLY A 81 -10.43 9.29 7.04
C GLY A 81 -9.40 8.63 7.96
N VAL A 82 -9.86 7.97 9.02
CA VAL A 82 -8.98 7.26 9.95
C VAL A 82 -8.73 5.82 9.53
N ILE A 83 -9.38 5.37 8.46
CA ILE A 83 -9.20 4.01 7.95
C ILE A 83 -8.05 4.02 6.95
N ALA A 84 -7.13 3.08 7.11
CA ALA A 84 -6.01 2.94 6.18
C ALA A 84 -5.69 1.47 5.95
N ALA A 85 -5.18 1.18 4.76
CA ALA A 85 -4.74 -0.18 4.43
C ALA A 85 -3.48 -0.08 3.57
N THR A 86 -2.58 -1.06 3.72
CA THR A 86 -1.35 -1.11 2.94
C THR A 86 -1.19 -2.50 2.33
N GLN A 87 -0.59 -2.54 1.13
CA GLN A 87 -0.19 -3.80 0.50
C GLN A 87 1.16 -4.25 1.06
N PHE A 88 2.04 -3.31 1.36
CA PHE A 88 3.35 -3.62 1.94
C PHE A 88 3.23 -3.87 3.44
N HIS A 89 4.36 -4.29 4.03
CA HIS A 89 4.43 -4.58 5.46
C HIS A 89 5.13 -3.44 6.18
N PRO A 90 4.38 -2.51 6.82
CA PRO A 90 5.03 -1.41 7.56
C PRO A 90 5.95 -1.93 8.66
N GLU A 91 5.54 -3.01 9.33
CA GLU A 91 6.32 -3.59 10.43
C GLU A 91 7.67 -4.16 9.96
N LYS A 92 7.81 -4.43 8.66
CA LYS A 92 9.04 -4.94 8.05
C LYS A 92 9.77 -3.89 7.23
N SER A 93 9.31 -2.65 7.26
CA SER A 93 9.83 -1.57 6.41
C SER A 93 10.76 -0.62 7.15
N GLY A 94 11.36 -1.08 8.25
CA GLY A 94 12.36 -0.32 8.98
C GLY A 94 11.82 0.99 9.52
N ASP A 95 12.69 2.02 9.56
CA ASP A 95 12.31 3.32 10.11
C ASP A 95 11.18 3.99 9.35
N ALA A 96 11.14 3.82 8.02
CA ALA A 96 10.07 4.38 7.22
C ALA A 96 8.72 3.78 7.62
N GLY A 97 8.68 2.47 7.86
CA GLY A 97 7.47 1.79 8.30
C GLY A 97 7.02 2.23 9.68
N LEU A 98 7.96 2.42 10.61
CA LEU A 98 7.63 2.92 11.95
C LEU A 98 7.07 4.34 11.88
N HIS A 99 7.66 5.19 11.05
CA HIS A 99 7.19 6.55 10.86
C HIS A 99 5.76 6.56 10.30
N LEU A 100 5.50 5.68 9.34
CA LEU A 100 4.18 5.56 8.74
C LEU A 100 3.12 5.12 9.77
N ILE A 101 3.45 4.14 10.60
CA ILE A 101 2.55 3.69 11.66
C ILE A 101 2.28 4.83 12.65
N LYS A 102 3.32 5.58 13.01
CA LYS A 102 3.18 6.73 13.90
C LYS A 102 2.25 7.78 13.30
N ASN A 103 2.39 8.05 12.01
CA ASN A 103 1.50 9.00 11.32
C ASN A 103 0.04 8.57 11.43
N TRP A 104 -0.21 7.28 11.27
CA TRP A 104 -1.57 6.76 11.37
C TRP A 104 -2.12 6.89 12.79
N VAL A 105 -1.33 6.52 13.79
CA VAL A 105 -1.73 6.64 15.19
C VAL A 105 -2.02 8.10 15.56
N ASP A 106 -1.17 9.01 15.13
CA ASP A 106 -1.32 10.45 15.42
C ASP A 106 -2.58 11.04 14.78
N GLY A 107 -3.09 10.41 13.72
CA GLY A 107 -4.30 10.86 13.05
C GLY A 107 -5.61 10.32 13.60
N LEU A 108 -5.53 9.44 14.59
CA LEU A 108 -6.75 8.83 15.17
C LEU A 108 -7.56 9.80 16.03
#